data_0b1b253d3a941ef64c315829bb43ea42
#
_entry.id   0b1b253d3a941ef64c315829bb43ea42
#
_cell.length_a   1.000
_cell.length_b   1.000
_cell.length_c   1.000
_cell.angle_alpha   90.00
_cell.angle_beta   90.00
_cell.angle_gamma   90.00
#
_symmetry.space_group_name_H-M   'P 1'
#
loop_
_entity.id
_entity.type
_entity.pdbx_description
1 polymer ?
#
loop_
_entity_poly.entity_id
_entity_poly.type
_entity_poly.pdbx_seq_one_letter_code
_entity_poly.pdbx_strand_id
1 'polypeptide(L)'
;MTLATVITLIRLALIPVFAWIAVKYGQSVDAGSGEESLRWLAVAVYTLASALDGLDGWIARHFNQKSITGAILDPLTDKTLLMTGLITATFVNWGTDWHLPVWFIVLVIARDLEIIGGILILYRINKKVPIEPHWTGKVCTVTQMIALGWIMLKFDHINLIFPTILATIFNIWSGYEYFMMGYRQLPGKSRS
;
A
#
# COMPACT_ATOMS: atom_id res chain seq x y z
N MET A 1 -18.74 18.32 7.85
CA MET A 1 -17.91 17.26 7.23
C MET A 1 -17.99 17.43 5.73
N THR A 2 -16.85 17.45 5.03
CA THR A 2 -16.86 17.51 3.57
C THR A 2 -17.17 16.13 2.99
N LEU A 3 -17.69 16.07 1.76
CA LEU A 3 -18.00 14.80 1.08
C LEU A 3 -16.74 13.91 0.99
N ALA A 4 -15.57 14.51 0.71
CA ALA A 4 -14.28 13.81 0.70
C ALA A 4 -14.00 13.11 2.05
N THR A 5 -14.17 13.81 3.18
CA THR A 5 -13.94 13.22 4.51
C THR A 5 -14.86 12.02 4.78
N VAL A 6 -16.12 12.07 4.31
CA VAL A 6 -17.07 10.94 4.45
C VAL A 6 -16.57 9.73 3.64
N ILE A 7 -16.10 9.95 2.42
CA ILE A 7 -15.55 8.87 1.57
C ILE A 7 -14.33 8.24 2.24
N THR A 8 -13.39 9.04 2.78
CA THR A 8 -12.23 8.53 3.51
C THR A 8 -12.64 7.67 4.72
N LEU A 9 -13.67 8.07 5.48
CA LEU A 9 -14.19 7.29 6.61
C LEU A 9 -14.82 5.97 6.16
N ILE A 10 -15.56 5.97 5.04
CA ILE A 10 -16.11 4.74 4.44
C ILE A 10 -14.97 3.79 4.06
N ARG A 11 -13.92 4.31 3.40
CA ARG A 11 -12.73 3.52 3.05
C ARG A 11 -12.06 2.91 4.27
N LEU A 12 -11.89 3.70 5.33
CA LEU A 12 -11.32 3.21 6.59
C LEU A 12 -12.15 2.08 7.20
N ALA A 13 -13.48 2.14 7.09
CA ALA A 13 -14.38 1.07 7.54
C ALA A 13 -14.31 -0.17 6.62
N LEU A 14 -14.04 -0.01 5.32
CA LEU A 14 -13.92 -1.13 4.38
C LEU A 14 -12.64 -1.95 4.61
N ILE A 15 -11.58 -1.37 5.17
CA ILE A 15 -10.32 -2.10 5.44
C ILE A 15 -10.52 -3.30 6.37
N PRO A 16 -11.10 -3.17 7.58
CA PRO A 16 -11.36 -4.33 8.43
C PRO A 16 -12.38 -5.30 7.85
N VAL A 17 -13.34 -4.82 7.07
CA VAL A 17 -14.29 -5.68 6.34
C VAL A 17 -13.55 -6.55 5.33
N PHE A 18 -12.67 -5.96 4.53
CA PHE A 18 -11.80 -6.69 3.60
C PHE A 18 -10.97 -7.75 4.33
N ALA A 19 -10.26 -7.35 5.40
CA ALA A 19 -9.42 -8.27 6.17
C ALA A 19 -10.23 -9.45 6.73
N TRP A 20 -11.41 -9.20 7.25
CA TRP A 20 -12.29 -10.24 7.77
C TRP A 20 -12.73 -11.22 6.67
N ILE A 21 -13.15 -10.73 5.50
CA ILE A 21 -13.56 -11.57 4.37
C ILE A 21 -12.36 -12.40 3.86
N ALA A 22 -11.18 -11.78 3.74
CA ALA A 22 -9.96 -12.49 3.33
C ALA A 22 -9.61 -13.64 4.28
N VAL A 23 -9.67 -13.39 5.60
CA VAL A 23 -9.45 -14.44 6.62
C VAL A 23 -10.51 -15.54 6.52
N LYS A 24 -11.78 -15.19 6.32
CA LYS A 24 -12.87 -16.19 6.11
C LYS A 24 -12.62 -17.03 4.87
N TYR A 25 -12.17 -16.41 3.79
CA TYR A 25 -11.78 -17.14 2.59
C TYR A 25 -10.63 -18.11 2.89
N GLY A 26 -9.55 -17.65 3.56
CA GLY A 26 -8.44 -18.54 3.93
C GLY A 26 -8.88 -19.72 4.80
N GLN A 27 -9.76 -19.49 5.77
CA GLN A 27 -10.34 -20.56 6.58
C GLN A 27 -11.14 -21.58 5.73
N SER A 28 -11.86 -21.11 4.72
CA SER A 28 -12.58 -22.03 3.80
C SER A 28 -11.63 -22.86 2.93
N VAL A 29 -10.48 -22.28 2.53
CA VAL A 29 -9.43 -23.00 1.81
C VAL A 29 -8.79 -24.06 2.72
N ASP A 30 -8.48 -23.73 3.96
CA ASP A 30 -7.92 -24.65 4.95
C ASP A 30 -8.90 -25.80 5.27
N ALA A 31 -10.21 -25.54 5.25
CA ALA A 31 -11.26 -26.55 5.41
C ALA A 31 -11.50 -27.38 4.13
N GLY A 32 -10.80 -27.11 3.04
CA GLY A 32 -10.94 -27.82 1.77
C GLY A 32 -12.17 -27.44 0.94
N SER A 33 -12.96 -26.44 1.36
CA SER A 33 -14.14 -25.98 0.61
C SER A 33 -13.81 -24.92 -0.43
N GLY A 34 -12.81 -24.05 -0.17
CA GLY A 34 -12.33 -23.03 -1.09
C GLY A 34 -13.45 -22.14 -1.65
N GLU A 35 -14.23 -21.48 -0.79
CA GLU A 35 -15.41 -20.72 -1.22
C GLU A 35 -15.05 -19.52 -2.10
N GLU A 36 -15.06 -19.72 -3.41
CA GLU A 36 -14.71 -18.69 -4.41
C GLU A 36 -15.58 -17.41 -4.31
N SER A 37 -16.81 -17.52 -3.80
CA SER A 37 -17.68 -16.38 -3.52
C SER A 37 -17.04 -15.40 -2.52
N LEU A 38 -16.39 -15.91 -1.48
CA LEU A 38 -15.67 -15.08 -0.49
C LEU A 38 -14.44 -14.42 -1.11
N ARG A 39 -13.72 -15.11 -2.01
CA ARG A 39 -12.59 -14.54 -2.75
C ARG A 39 -13.04 -13.36 -3.60
N TRP A 40 -14.07 -13.55 -4.42
CA TRP A 40 -14.59 -12.48 -5.27
C TRP A 40 -15.17 -11.32 -4.46
N LEU A 41 -15.77 -11.60 -3.30
CA LEU A 41 -16.23 -10.56 -2.38
C LEU A 41 -15.05 -9.75 -1.82
N ALA A 42 -13.95 -10.42 -1.43
CA ALA A 42 -12.73 -9.74 -0.99
C ALA A 42 -12.15 -8.84 -2.10
N VAL A 43 -12.07 -9.37 -3.34
CA VAL A 43 -11.65 -8.59 -4.53
C VAL A 43 -12.53 -7.38 -4.73
N ALA A 44 -13.86 -7.54 -4.66
CA ALA A 44 -14.81 -6.45 -4.86
C ALA A 44 -14.67 -5.36 -3.79
N VAL A 45 -14.55 -5.74 -2.51
CA VAL A 45 -14.38 -4.79 -1.40
C VAL A 45 -13.05 -4.05 -1.50
N TYR A 46 -11.94 -4.75 -1.81
CA TYR A 46 -10.64 -4.13 -2.00
C TYR A 46 -10.64 -3.15 -3.19
N THR A 47 -11.21 -3.55 -4.32
CA THR A 47 -11.32 -2.73 -5.53
C THR A 47 -12.19 -1.51 -5.27
N LEU A 48 -13.31 -1.67 -4.57
CA LEU A 48 -14.18 -0.57 -4.18
C LEU A 48 -13.45 0.44 -3.29
N ALA A 49 -12.74 -0.05 -2.25
CA ALA A 49 -11.96 0.81 -1.37
C ALA A 49 -10.86 1.57 -2.13
N SER A 50 -10.19 0.92 -3.10
CA SER A 50 -9.17 1.56 -3.94
C SER A 50 -9.77 2.56 -4.95
N ALA A 51 -10.94 2.25 -5.51
CA ALA A 51 -11.62 3.15 -6.46
C ALA A 51 -12.16 4.41 -5.77
N LEU A 52 -12.65 4.28 -4.55
CA LEU A 52 -13.11 5.42 -3.73
C LEU A 52 -11.98 6.42 -3.46
N ASP A 53 -10.72 5.97 -3.35
CA ASP A 53 -9.55 6.86 -3.25
C ASP A 53 -9.37 7.75 -4.47
N GLY A 54 -9.49 7.18 -5.67
CA GLY A 54 -9.45 7.96 -6.90
C GLY A 54 -10.58 8.99 -6.99
N LEU A 55 -11.77 8.63 -6.46
CA LEU A 55 -12.96 9.48 -6.47
C LEU A 55 -12.85 10.65 -5.50
N ASP A 56 -12.39 10.43 -4.25
CA ASP A 56 -12.26 11.51 -3.27
C ASP A 56 -11.18 12.52 -3.67
N GLY A 57 -10.05 12.03 -4.22
CA GLY A 57 -9.01 12.89 -4.79
C GLY A 57 -9.49 13.70 -5.99
N TRP A 58 -10.36 13.14 -6.83
CA TRP A 58 -10.98 13.88 -7.95
C TRP A 58 -11.99 14.93 -7.46
N ILE A 59 -12.88 14.55 -6.54
CA ILE A 59 -13.87 15.44 -5.92
C ILE A 59 -13.19 16.61 -5.20
N ALA A 60 -12.17 16.33 -4.38
CA ALA A 60 -11.45 17.36 -3.64
C ALA A 60 -10.80 18.40 -4.57
N ARG A 61 -10.28 17.97 -5.73
CA ARG A 61 -9.70 18.87 -6.75
C ARG A 61 -10.75 19.65 -7.52
N HIS A 62 -11.88 19.02 -7.86
CA HIS A 62 -12.90 19.66 -8.72
C HIS A 62 -13.78 20.64 -7.94
N PHE A 63 -14.09 20.34 -6.69
CA PHE A 63 -14.96 21.17 -5.85
C PHE A 63 -14.22 22.06 -4.86
N ASN A 64 -12.87 22.11 -4.93
CA ASN A 64 -12.02 22.92 -4.05
C ASN A 64 -12.28 22.70 -2.54
N GLN A 65 -12.74 21.50 -2.16
CA GLN A 65 -13.09 21.09 -0.80
C GLN A 65 -11.90 20.37 -0.12
N LYS A 66 -10.78 21.09 0.03
CA LYS A 66 -9.63 20.56 0.78
C LYS A 66 -9.89 20.73 2.28
N SER A 67 -10.09 19.62 3.00
CA SER A 67 -10.09 19.63 4.46
C SER A 67 -8.70 19.25 4.98
N ILE A 68 -8.25 19.90 6.04
CA ILE A 68 -6.97 19.60 6.70
C ILE A 68 -6.99 18.15 7.20
N THR A 69 -8.12 17.69 7.72
CA THR A 69 -8.31 16.32 8.22
C THR A 69 -8.22 15.29 7.09
N GLY A 70 -8.84 15.56 5.92
CA GLY A 70 -8.74 14.69 4.74
C GLY A 70 -7.31 14.57 4.26
N ALA A 71 -6.59 15.68 4.11
CA ALA A 71 -5.21 15.68 3.63
C ALA A 71 -4.23 14.83 4.48
N ILE A 72 -4.56 14.60 5.75
CA ILE A 72 -3.77 13.72 6.65
C ILE A 72 -4.29 12.29 6.61
N LEU A 73 -5.62 12.10 6.59
CA LEU A 73 -6.24 10.77 6.63
C LEU A 73 -6.07 9.99 5.32
N ASP A 74 -6.12 10.69 4.17
CA ASP A 74 -6.06 10.03 2.86
C ASP A 74 -4.77 9.21 2.67
N PRO A 75 -3.54 9.76 2.84
CA PRO A 75 -2.32 8.96 2.72
C PRO A 75 -2.22 7.83 3.74
N LEU A 76 -2.78 8.03 4.94
CA LEU A 76 -2.79 7.00 5.99
C LEU A 76 -3.72 5.84 5.61
N THR A 77 -4.92 6.16 5.08
CA THR A 77 -5.91 5.15 4.66
C THR A 77 -5.39 4.34 3.49
N ASP A 78 -4.77 4.98 2.48
CA ASP A 78 -4.13 4.30 1.34
C ASP A 78 -3.07 3.32 1.77
N LYS A 79 -2.18 3.78 2.65
CA LYS A 79 -1.11 2.95 3.16
C LYS A 79 -1.64 1.78 3.99
N THR A 80 -2.67 2.02 4.81
CA THR A 80 -3.29 0.98 5.63
C THR A 80 -4.01 -0.06 4.75
N LEU A 81 -4.71 0.36 3.70
CA LEU A 81 -5.37 -0.55 2.76
C LEU A 81 -4.36 -1.46 2.05
N LEU A 82 -3.31 -0.87 1.47
CA LEU A 82 -2.25 -1.63 0.79
C LEU A 82 -1.55 -2.59 1.76
N MET A 83 -1.18 -2.11 2.95
CA MET A 83 -0.51 -2.94 3.96
C MET A 83 -1.38 -4.11 4.41
N THR A 84 -2.68 -3.87 4.67
CA THR A 84 -3.63 -4.93 5.01
C THR A 84 -3.74 -5.96 3.88
N GLY A 85 -3.78 -5.50 2.62
CA GLY A 85 -3.75 -6.39 1.46
C GLY A 85 -2.50 -7.26 1.41
N LEU A 86 -1.32 -6.67 1.58
CA LEU A 86 -0.04 -7.40 1.56
C LEU A 86 0.09 -8.36 2.75
N ILE A 87 -0.37 -7.98 3.94
CA ILE A 87 -0.40 -8.86 5.12
C ILE A 87 -1.31 -10.06 4.87
N THR A 88 -2.53 -9.84 4.39
CA THR A 88 -3.44 -10.94 4.08
C THR A 88 -2.90 -11.81 2.96
N ALA A 89 -2.29 -11.25 1.92
CA ALA A 89 -1.66 -12.00 0.84
C ALA A 89 -0.43 -12.81 1.27
N THR A 90 0.19 -12.46 2.41
CA THR A 90 1.35 -13.18 2.96
C THR A 90 0.95 -14.27 3.95
N PHE A 91 -0.02 -13.99 4.84
CA PHE A 91 -0.29 -14.83 6.01
C PHE A 91 -1.64 -15.57 5.96
N VAL A 92 -2.54 -15.19 5.05
CA VAL A 92 -3.81 -15.90 4.84
C VAL A 92 -3.62 -16.89 3.69
N ASN A 93 -4.22 -18.07 3.80
CA ASN A 93 -4.17 -19.09 2.75
C ASN A 93 -5.10 -18.70 1.58
N TRP A 94 -4.53 -18.28 0.46
CA TRP A 94 -5.26 -17.99 -0.78
C TRP A 94 -5.32 -19.20 -1.72
N GLY A 95 -4.79 -20.35 -1.31
CA GLY A 95 -4.65 -21.58 -2.07
C GLY A 95 -3.18 -21.97 -2.21
N THR A 96 -2.95 -23.20 -2.67
CA THR A 96 -1.60 -23.72 -2.90
C THR A 96 -0.84 -22.78 -3.82
N ASP A 97 0.35 -22.34 -3.42
CA ASP A 97 1.25 -21.44 -4.17
C ASP A 97 0.77 -19.97 -4.33
N TRP A 98 -0.38 -19.62 -3.75
CA TRP A 98 -0.93 -18.25 -3.82
C TRP A 98 -0.68 -17.47 -2.53
N HIS A 99 0.58 -17.18 -2.22
CA HIS A 99 0.96 -16.34 -1.10
C HIS A 99 2.23 -15.53 -1.41
N LEU A 100 2.30 -14.32 -0.89
CA LEU A 100 3.54 -13.54 -0.97
C LEU A 100 4.57 -14.10 0.00
N PRO A 101 5.84 -14.18 -0.41
CA PRO A 101 6.91 -14.59 0.50
C PRO A 101 7.03 -13.62 1.67
N VAL A 102 7.30 -14.13 2.88
CA VAL A 102 7.47 -13.30 4.09
C VAL A 102 8.60 -12.27 3.93
N TRP A 103 9.68 -12.64 3.22
CA TRP A 103 10.78 -11.69 2.97
C TRP A 103 10.31 -10.45 2.20
N PHE A 104 9.31 -10.58 1.32
CA PHE A 104 8.80 -9.45 0.53
C PHE A 104 8.12 -8.42 1.42
N ILE A 105 7.21 -8.84 2.31
CA ILE A 105 6.54 -7.90 3.23
C ILE A 105 7.53 -7.27 4.22
N VAL A 106 8.55 -8.03 4.66
CA VAL A 106 9.62 -7.48 5.51
C VAL A 106 10.37 -6.36 4.80
N LEU A 107 10.71 -6.53 3.51
CA LEU A 107 11.35 -5.49 2.70
C LEU A 107 10.44 -4.25 2.52
N VAL A 108 9.15 -4.45 2.30
CA VAL A 108 8.19 -3.35 2.20
C VAL A 108 8.13 -2.55 3.49
N ILE A 109 8.01 -3.23 4.64
CA ILE A 109 7.97 -2.59 5.96
C ILE A 109 9.30 -1.88 6.25
N ALA A 110 10.44 -2.52 5.97
CA ALA A 110 11.76 -1.94 6.21
C ALA A 110 11.95 -0.62 5.43
N ARG A 111 11.57 -0.61 4.14
CA ARG A 111 11.61 0.60 3.30
C ARG A 111 10.70 1.70 3.83
N ASP A 112 9.50 1.36 4.29
CA ASP A 112 8.57 2.35 4.83
C ASP A 112 9.09 2.95 6.15
N LEU A 113 9.67 2.12 7.02
CA LEU A 113 10.31 2.57 8.25
C LEU A 113 11.55 3.42 7.96
N GLU A 114 12.32 3.08 6.93
CA GLU A 114 13.46 3.87 6.47
C GLU A 114 13.03 5.30 6.08
N ILE A 115 11.97 5.42 5.28
CA ILE A 115 11.44 6.72 4.85
C ILE A 115 10.94 7.52 6.05
N ILE A 116 10.11 6.92 6.91
CA ILE A 116 9.57 7.59 8.09
C ILE A 116 10.70 8.01 9.04
N GLY A 117 11.65 7.10 9.30
CA GLY A 117 12.82 7.36 10.14
C GLY A 117 13.70 8.48 9.59
N GLY A 118 13.96 8.46 8.28
CA GLY A 118 14.71 9.52 7.58
C GLY A 118 14.04 10.89 7.71
N ILE A 119 12.72 10.95 7.52
CA ILE A 119 11.92 12.16 7.70
C ILE A 119 12.04 12.70 9.12
N LEU A 120 11.88 11.83 10.14
CA LEU A 120 11.95 12.23 11.55
C LEU A 120 13.34 12.74 11.93
N ILE A 121 14.40 12.08 11.45
CA ILE A 121 15.80 12.49 11.69
C ILE A 121 16.05 13.86 11.06
N LEU A 122 15.71 14.03 9.78
CA LEU A 122 15.89 15.30 9.06
C LEU A 122 15.07 16.43 9.70
N TYR A 123 13.86 16.15 10.14
CA TYR A 123 13.02 17.13 10.84
C TYR A 123 13.66 17.61 12.15
N ARG A 124 14.27 16.68 12.90
CA ARG A 124 15.00 17.06 14.14
C ARG A 124 16.24 17.90 13.87
N ILE A 125 16.96 17.63 12.77
CA ILE A 125 18.20 18.34 12.42
C ILE A 125 17.91 19.68 11.75
N ASN A 126 17.07 19.70 10.72
CA ASN A 126 16.89 20.85 9.83
C ASN A 126 15.63 21.67 10.13
N LYS A 127 14.71 21.18 11.01
CA LYS A 127 13.39 21.77 11.32
C LYS A 127 12.49 22.00 10.08
N LYS A 128 12.97 21.73 8.88
CA LYS A 128 12.24 21.77 7.59
C LYS A 128 12.74 20.62 6.75
N VAL A 129 11.83 19.79 6.26
CA VAL A 129 12.14 18.69 5.36
C VAL A 129 11.34 18.89 4.09
N PRO A 130 11.94 19.38 2.99
CA PRO A 130 11.30 19.37 1.70
C PRO A 130 11.23 17.92 1.21
N ILE A 131 10.10 17.26 1.42
CA ILE A 131 9.85 15.91 0.90
C ILE A 131 9.15 16.09 -0.44
N GLU A 132 9.90 15.95 -1.51
CA GLU A 132 9.32 15.86 -2.83
C GLU A 132 8.97 14.37 -3.10
N PRO A 133 7.69 14.08 -3.43
CA PRO A 133 7.30 12.71 -3.76
C PRO A 133 8.04 12.28 -5.04
N HIS A 134 8.96 11.34 -4.90
CA HIS A 134 9.72 10.82 -6.02
C HIS A 134 8.87 9.84 -6.85
N TRP A 135 9.05 9.84 -8.17
CA TRP A 135 8.30 8.96 -9.08
C TRP A 135 8.52 7.47 -8.77
N THR A 136 9.71 7.09 -8.30
CA THR A 136 10.04 5.71 -7.90
C THR A 136 9.14 5.19 -6.78
N GLY A 137 8.75 6.05 -5.82
CA GLY A 137 7.80 5.69 -4.78
C GLY A 137 6.40 5.38 -5.32
N LYS A 138 5.95 6.12 -6.35
CA LYS A 138 4.67 5.85 -7.02
C LYS A 138 4.69 4.52 -7.77
N VAL A 139 5.75 4.25 -8.54
CA VAL A 139 5.93 2.98 -9.26
C VAL A 139 6.03 1.81 -8.28
N CYS A 140 6.74 1.98 -7.17
CA CYS A 140 6.83 0.98 -6.11
C CYS A 140 5.43 0.59 -5.59
N THR A 141 4.58 1.57 -5.27
CA THR A 141 3.21 1.31 -4.81
C THR A 141 2.37 0.59 -5.88
N VAL A 142 2.46 1.02 -7.14
CA VAL A 142 1.74 0.37 -8.25
C VAL A 142 2.18 -1.07 -8.44
N THR A 143 3.48 -1.36 -8.39
CA THR A 143 3.99 -2.75 -8.54
C THR A 143 3.60 -3.64 -7.36
N GLN A 144 3.53 -3.11 -6.14
CA GLN A 144 2.97 -3.81 -4.97
C GLN A 144 1.48 -4.11 -5.16
N MET A 145 0.68 -3.17 -5.68
CA MET A 145 -0.72 -3.38 -6.01
C MET A 145 -0.90 -4.45 -7.10
N ILE A 146 -0.03 -4.48 -8.12
CA ILE A 146 -0.03 -5.51 -9.15
C ILE A 146 0.24 -6.89 -8.53
N ALA A 147 1.26 -7.03 -7.69
CA ALA A 147 1.58 -8.29 -7.03
C ALA A 147 0.42 -8.79 -6.15
N LEU A 148 -0.24 -7.89 -5.43
CA LEU A 148 -1.43 -8.20 -4.63
C LEU A 148 -2.60 -8.63 -5.51
N GLY A 149 -2.92 -7.88 -6.56
CA GLY A 149 -3.98 -8.23 -7.51
C GLY A 149 -3.74 -9.58 -8.19
N TRP A 150 -2.46 -9.92 -8.43
CA TRP A 150 -2.08 -11.22 -9.01
C TRP A 150 -2.56 -12.40 -8.15
N ILE A 151 -2.37 -12.30 -6.83
CA ILE A 151 -2.84 -13.31 -5.86
C ILE A 151 -4.36 -13.33 -5.79
N MET A 152 -4.97 -12.18 -5.60
CA MET A 152 -6.42 -12.07 -5.39
C MET A 152 -7.21 -12.59 -6.60
N LEU A 153 -6.69 -12.34 -7.83
CA LEU A 153 -7.31 -12.77 -9.08
C LEU A 153 -6.85 -14.16 -9.54
N LYS A 154 -5.83 -14.74 -8.91
CA LYS A 154 -5.24 -16.04 -9.27
C LYS A 154 -4.88 -16.13 -10.75
N PHE A 155 -4.01 -15.23 -11.22
CA PHE A 155 -3.53 -15.25 -12.60
C PHE A 155 -2.51 -16.38 -12.82
N ASP A 156 -2.97 -17.53 -13.29
CA ASP A 156 -2.17 -18.78 -13.44
C ASP A 156 -1.22 -18.77 -14.64
N HIS A 157 -1.41 -17.85 -15.59
CA HIS A 157 -0.60 -17.83 -16.83
C HIS A 157 0.87 -17.41 -16.61
N ILE A 158 1.16 -16.70 -15.52
CA ILE A 158 2.50 -16.25 -15.17
C ILE A 158 2.72 -16.50 -13.67
N ASN A 159 3.85 -17.12 -13.36
CA ASN A 159 4.20 -17.42 -11.97
C ASN A 159 4.25 -16.15 -11.12
N LEU A 160 3.68 -16.19 -9.92
CA LEU A 160 3.63 -15.10 -8.94
C LEU A 160 5.00 -14.49 -8.63
N ILE A 161 6.08 -15.25 -8.82
CA ILE A 161 7.45 -14.77 -8.56
C ILE A 161 7.81 -13.57 -9.42
N PHE A 162 7.31 -13.48 -10.67
CA PHE A 162 7.64 -12.36 -11.56
C PHE A 162 7.10 -11.01 -11.08
N PRO A 163 5.79 -10.84 -10.78
CA PRO A 163 5.30 -9.57 -10.22
C PRO A 163 5.90 -9.28 -8.85
N THR A 164 6.23 -10.30 -8.05
CA THR A 164 6.88 -10.13 -6.75
C THR A 164 8.31 -9.61 -6.90
N ILE A 165 9.11 -10.17 -7.83
CA ILE A 165 10.47 -9.69 -8.12
C ILE A 165 10.41 -8.25 -8.66
N LEU A 166 9.50 -7.96 -9.59
CA LEU A 166 9.33 -6.61 -10.13
C LEU A 166 9.04 -5.59 -9.02
N ALA A 167 8.09 -5.91 -8.13
CA ALA A 167 7.77 -5.08 -6.98
C ALA A 167 8.97 -4.93 -6.01
N THR A 168 9.77 -5.99 -5.84
CA THR A 168 10.98 -5.96 -5.01
C THR A 168 12.05 -5.03 -5.58
N ILE A 169 12.29 -5.09 -6.89
CA ILE A 169 13.26 -4.21 -7.55
C ILE A 169 12.89 -2.74 -7.31
N PHE A 170 11.63 -2.37 -7.55
CA PHE A 170 11.19 -1.00 -7.33
C PHE A 170 11.12 -0.62 -5.84
N ASN A 171 10.89 -1.58 -4.95
CA ASN A 171 10.94 -1.35 -3.50
C ASN A 171 12.35 -0.97 -3.04
N ILE A 172 13.37 -1.73 -3.48
CA ILE A 172 14.79 -1.47 -3.17
C ILE A 172 15.24 -0.17 -3.83
N TRP A 173 14.91 0.04 -5.09
CA TRP A 173 15.27 1.27 -5.80
C TRP A 173 14.67 2.49 -5.11
N SER A 174 13.39 2.45 -4.77
CA SER A 174 12.74 3.54 -4.05
C SER A 174 13.40 3.80 -2.69
N GLY A 175 13.73 2.77 -1.91
CA GLY A 175 14.47 2.93 -0.65
C GLY A 175 15.80 3.63 -0.87
N TYR A 176 16.61 3.15 -1.82
CA TYR A 176 17.90 3.78 -2.15
C TYR A 176 17.78 5.26 -2.53
N GLU A 177 16.80 5.62 -3.36
CA GLU A 177 16.56 7.02 -3.77
C GLU A 177 16.20 7.91 -2.57
N TYR A 178 15.30 7.44 -1.70
CA TYR A 178 14.93 8.18 -0.50
C TYR A 178 16.08 8.31 0.49
N PHE A 179 16.88 7.25 0.65
CA PHE A 179 18.11 7.29 1.46
C PHE A 179 19.10 8.33 0.95
N MET A 180 19.38 8.31 -0.36
CA MET A 180 20.30 9.27 -0.98
C MET A 180 19.79 10.71 -0.91
N MET A 181 18.48 10.90 -1.09
CA MET A 181 17.85 12.22 -0.92
C MET A 181 17.99 12.74 0.52
N GLY A 182 17.75 11.88 1.50
CA GLY A 182 17.94 12.20 2.91
C GLY A 182 19.39 12.51 3.25
N TYR A 183 20.33 11.70 2.75
CA TYR A 183 21.76 11.87 2.97
C TYR A 183 22.27 13.20 2.42
N ARG A 184 21.80 13.65 1.26
CA ARG A 184 22.17 14.93 0.65
C ARG A 184 21.67 16.16 1.44
N GLN A 185 20.64 15.98 2.28
CA GLN A 185 20.07 17.05 3.10
C GLN A 185 20.75 17.22 4.47
N LEU A 186 21.72 16.36 4.80
CA LEU A 186 22.48 16.48 6.04
C LEU A 186 23.41 17.71 6.02
N PRO A 187 23.54 18.46 7.14
CA PRO A 187 24.43 19.61 7.25
C PRO A 187 25.87 19.22 6.92
N GLY A 188 26.53 19.99 6.07
CA GLY A 188 27.92 19.76 5.65
C GLY A 188 28.11 18.98 4.34
N LYS A 189 27.02 18.42 3.73
CA LYS A 189 27.10 17.68 2.46
C LYS A 189 26.34 18.32 1.29
N SER A 190 25.83 19.50 1.47
CA SER A 190 24.95 20.22 0.51
C SER A 190 25.72 20.94 -0.61
N ARG A 191 27.02 20.65 -0.84
CA ARG A 191 27.81 21.25 -1.93
C ARG A 191 28.82 20.24 -2.48
N SER A 192 28.41 19.45 -3.42
CA SER A 192 29.27 18.98 -4.51
C SER A 192 28.38 18.53 -5.65
#